data_0066871e57b83a22487738566d53fcc6
#
_entry.id   0066871e57b83a22487738566d53fcc6
#
_cell.length_a   1.000
_cell.length_b   1.000
_cell.length_c   1.000
_cell.angle_alpha   90.00
_cell.angle_beta   90.00
_cell.angle_gamma   90.00
#
_symmetry.space_group_name_H-M   'P 1'
#
loop_
_entity.id
_entity.type
_entity.pdbx_description
1 polymer ?
#
loop_
_entity_poly.entity_id
_entity_poly.type
_entity_poly.pdbx_seq_one_letter_code
_entity_poly.pdbx_strand_id
1 'polypeptide(L)'
;MNTAQFTDRQIEIMEAATLRIDKYGIQELTIKNLAADLTLSEAALYRHFNSKNSIMLGLLSYFIFEMKDRIKTIILKENKTPTEQLKEIFSSQLNTFLKKPAIVSVIFSEGIFQFNKELSEMVSTMMDLMQTHLVSIIKKGQDDGTFQDLISSATISTIILGSMRMTVLKWKLSGHKSDLIKDGNTVLKGLLKMIEK
;
A
#
# COMPACT_ATOMS: atom_id res chain seq x y z
N MET A 1 -17.58 8.88 -7.32
CA MET A 1 -16.70 7.72 -7.06
C MET A 1 -16.93 6.71 -8.17
N ASN A 2 -15.95 6.53 -9.04
CA ASN A 2 -16.12 5.59 -10.16
C ASN A 2 -15.55 4.22 -9.73
N THR A 3 -16.39 3.40 -9.12
CA THR A 3 -16.11 1.98 -8.77
C THR A 3 -16.14 1.09 -10.03
N ALA A 4 -16.10 1.67 -11.20
CA ALA A 4 -16.37 1.03 -12.49
C ALA A 4 -15.33 -0.02 -12.95
N GLN A 5 -14.29 -0.31 -12.18
CA GLN A 5 -13.28 -1.30 -12.56
C GLN A 5 -13.63 -2.73 -12.10
N PHE A 6 -14.39 -2.89 -11.02
CA PHE A 6 -14.79 -4.18 -10.44
C PHE A 6 -16.27 -4.19 -10.10
N THR A 7 -16.91 -5.34 -10.25
CA THR A 7 -18.28 -5.56 -9.76
C THR A 7 -18.29 -5.74 -8.25
N ASP A 8 -19.42 -5.48 -7.58
CA ASP A 8 -19.57 -5.67 -6.14
C ASP A 8 -19.17 -7.09 -5.72
N ARG A 9 -19.50 -8.09 -6.54
CA ARG A 9 -19.14 -9.49 -6.30
C ARG A 9 -17.64 -9.73 -6.40
N GLN A 10 -16.95 -9.08 -7.33
CA GLN A 10 -15.49 -9.14 -7.40
C GLN A 10 -14.82 -8.48 -6.20
N ILE A 11 -15.36 -7.37 -5.72
CA ILE A 11 -14.88 -6.69 -4.50
C ILE A 11 -15.04 -7.63 -3.29
N GLU A 12 -16.21 -8.23 -3.12
CA GLU A 12 -16.48 -9.20 -2.03
C GLU A 12 -15.50 -10.39 -2.06
N ILE A 13 -15.22 -10.93 -3.25
CA ILE A 13 -14.25 -12.02 -3.42
C ILE A 13 -12.84 -11.56 -3.03
N MET A 14 -12.43 -10.37 -3.42
CA MET A 14 -11.12 -9.80 -3.07
C MET A 14 -11.00 -9.52 -1.57
N GLU A 15 -12.07 -9.03 -0.93
CA GLU A 15 -12.10 -8.82 0.52
C GLU A 15 -11.99 -10.14 1.30
N ALA A 16 -12.74 -11.18 0.88
CA ALA A 16 -12.63 -12.51 1.47
C ALA A 16 -11.22 -13.11 1.28
N ALA A 17 -10.62 -12.93 0.09
CA ALA A 17 -9.24 -13.31 -0.17
C ALA A 17 -8.26 -12.59 0.78
N THR A 18 -8.48 -11.30 1.02
CA THR A 18 -7.71 -10.49 1.95
C THR A 18 -7.78 -11.05 3.37
N LEU A 19 -8.99 -11.33 3.87
CA LEU A 19 -9.20 -11.91 5.20
C LEU A 19 -8.53 -13.28 5.35
N ARG A 20 -8.62 -14.13 4.31
CA ARG A 20 -7.98 -15.45 4.32
C ARG A 20 -6.46 -15.34 4.36
N ILE A 21 -5.87 -14.46 3.54
CA ILE A 21 -4.42 -14.21 3.52
C ILE A 21 -3.94 -13.72 4.89
N ASP A 22 -4.68 -12.83 5.53
CA ASP A 22 -4.32 -12.30 6.85
C ASP A 22 -4.34 -13.39 7.92
N LYS A 23 -5.38 -14.22 7.92
CA LYS A 23 -5.59 -15.23 8.94
C LYS A 23 -4.72 -16.48 8.78
N TYR A 24 -4.52 -16.94 7.54
CA TYR A 24 -3.91 -18.24 7.26
C TYR A 24 -2.65 -18.17 6.40
N GLY A 25 -2.30 -16.97 5.93
CA GLY A 25 -1.19 -16.76 5.00
C GLY A 25 -1.56 -16.98 3.53
N ILE A 26 -0.69 -16.49 2.66
CA ILE A 26 -0.93 -16.46 1.20
C ILE A 26 -0.97 -17.85 0.56
N GLN A 27 -0.30 -18.85 1.17
CA GLN A 27 -0.31 -20.23 0.68
C GLN A 27 -1.69 -20.87 0.79
N GLU A 28 -2.46 -20.46 1.81
CA GLU A 28 -3.81 -20.96 2.05
C GLU A 28 -4.88 -20.28 1.19
N LEU A 29 -4.51 -19.26 0.40
CA LEU A 29 -5.40 -18.73 -0.62
C LEU A 29 -5.48 -19.71 -1.79
N THR A 30 -6.50 -20.56 -1.80
CA THR A 30 -6.87 -21.45 -2.89
C THR A 30 -8.29 -21.15 -3.35
N ILE A 31 -8.63 -21.50 -4.60
CA ILE A 31 -10.01 -21.35 -5.11
C ILE A 31 -11.01 -22.11 -4.24
N LYS A 32 -10.66 -23.36 -3.89
CA LYS A 32 -11.48 -24.22 -3.02
C LYS A 32 -11.75 -23.57 -1.66
N ASN A 33 -10.70 -23.09 -0.99
CA ASN A 33 -10.83 -22.50 0.33
C ASN A 33 -11.62 -21.20 0.29
N LEU A 34 -11.36 -20.36 -0.73
CA LEU A 34 -12.06 -19.08 -0.89
C LEU A 34 -13.54 -19.28 -1.24
N ALA A 35 -13.86 -20.28 -2.07
CA ALA A 35 -15.24 -20.62 -2.37
C ALA A 35 -15.99 -21.09 -1.12
N ALA A 36 -15.34 -21.89 -0.27
CA ALA A 36 -15.90 -22.31 1.03
C ALA A 36 -16.15 -21.11 1.97
N ASP A 37 -15.21 -20.16 2.07
CA ASP A 37 -15.37 -18.95 2.90
C ASP A 37 -16.57 -18.10 2.47
N LEU A 38 -16.86 -18.08 1.17
CA LEU A 38 -17.94 -17.30 0.57
C LEU A 38 -19.26 -18.09 0.42
N THR A 39 -19.27 -19.34 0.85
CA THR A 39 -20.43 -20.26 0.66
C THR A 39 -20.81 -20.40 -0.83
N LEU A 40 -19.81 -20.44 -1.70
CA LEU A 40 -19.95 -20.57 -3.15
C LEU A 40 -19.44 -21.94 -3.64
N SER A 41 -19.87 -22.32 -4.83
CA SER A 41 -19.16 -23.35 -5.59
C SER A 41 -17.89 -22.78 -6.25
N GLU A 42 -16.87 -23.61 -6.47
CA GLU A 42 -15.67 -23.18 -7.22
C GLU A 42 -16.04 -22.68 -8.63
N ALA A 43 -17.02 -23.32 -9.29
CA ALA A 43 -17.54 -22.89 -10.59
C ALA A 43 -18.16 -21.49 -10.55
N ALA A 44 -18.83 -21.11 -9.44
CA ALA A 44 -19.36 -19.77 -9.26
C ALA A 44 -18.25 -18.73 -9.09
N LEU A 45 -17.17 -19.07 -8.38
CA LEU A 45 -16.01 -18.21 -8.22
C LEU A 45 -15.26 -18.04 -9.54
N TYR A 46 -15.08 -19.08 -10.33
CA TYR A 46 -14.45 -19.02 -11.65
C TYR A 46 -15.17 -18.11 -12.67
N ARG A 47 -16.47 -17.84 -12.49
CA ARG A 47 -17.18 -16.85 -13.32
C ARG A 47 -16.72 -15.41 -13.09
N HIS A 48 -16.09 -15.13 -11.96
CA HIS A 48 -15.61 -13.79 -11.61
C HIS A 48 -14.09 -13.63 -11.73
N PHE A 49 -13.34 -14.70 -11.47
CA PHE A 49 -11.88 -14.71 -11.55
C PHE A 49 -11.39 -16.07 -12.08
N ASN A 50 -10.58 -16.03 -13.12
CA ASN A 50 -10.10 -17.24 -13.82
C ASN A 50 -9.07 -18.05 -13.02
N SER A 51 -8.47 -17.47 -11.99
CA SER A 51 -7.41 -18.10 -11.20
C SER A 51 -7.17 -17.38 -9.88
N LYS A 52 -6.44 -18.03 -8.95
CA LYS A 52 -5.87 -17.37 -7.76
C LYS A 52 -5.04 -16.14 -8.14
N ASN A 53 -4.26 -16.23 -9.23
CA ASN A 53 -3.44 -15.13 -9.69
C ASN A 53 -4.28 -13.91 -10.09
N SER A 54 -5.38 -14.13 -10.83
CA SER A 54 -6.27 -13.04 -11.23
C SER A 54 -6.98 -12.37 -10.03
N ILE A 55 -7.24 -13.11 -8.94
CA ILE A 55 -7.75 -12.54 -7.69
C ILE A 55 -6.69 -11.63 -7.05
N MET A 56 -5.43 -12.08 -7.00
CA MET A 56 -4.33 -11.30 -6.43
C MET A 56 -4.01 -10.04 -7.24
N LEU A 57 -4.03 -10.14 -8.57
CA LEU A 57 -3.89 -9.00 -9.48
C LEU A 57 -5.05 -8.01 -9.30
N GLY A 58 -6.28 -8.50 -9.21
CA GLY A 58 -7.46 -7.69 -8.92
C GLY A 58 -7.33 -6.94 -7.58
N LEU A 59 -6.91 -7.64 -6.53
CA LEU A 59 -6.67 -7.06 -5.20
C LEU A 59 -5.64 -5.95 -5.23
N LEU A 60 -4.48 -6.16 -5.87
CA LEU A 60 -3.45 -5.13 -6.01
C LEU A 60 -3.93 -3.95 -6.86
N SER A 61 -4.63 -4.22 -7.96
CA SER A 61 -5.20 -3.18 -8.82
C SER A 61 -6.19 -2.29 -8.07
N TYR A 62 -7.07 -2.91 -7.28
CA TYR A 62 -8.01 -2.19 -6.43
C TYR A 62 -7.30 -1.35 -5.36
N PHE A 63 -6.28 -1.91 -4.73
CA PHE A 63 -5.46 -1.17 -3.77
C PHE A 63 -4.74 0.02 -4.39
N ILE A 64 -4.15 -0.14 -5.58
CA ILE A 64 -3.50 0.95 -6.32
C ILE A 64 -4.51 2.05 -6.67
N PHE A 65 -5.72 1.67 -7.09
CA PHE A 65 -6.79 2.63 -7.38
C PHE A 65 -7.16 3.45 -6.14
N GLU A 66 -7.41 2.82 -4.99
CA GLU A 66 -7.69 3.52 -3.73
C GLU A 66 -6.52 4.41 -3.30
N MET A 67 -5.28 3.95 -3.49
CA MET A 67 -4.08 4.73 -3.17
C MET A 67 -3.99 5.99 -4.03
N LYS A 68 -4.21 5.88 -5.35
CA LYS A 68 -4.22 7.03 -6.26
C LYS A 68 -5.25 8.07 -5.85
N ASP A 69 -6.47 7.65 -5.53
CA ASP A 69 -7.55 8.54 -5.13
C ASP A 69 -7.22 9.29 -3.82
N ARG A 70 -6.70 8.57 -2.83
CA ARG A 70 -6.26 9.17 -1.56
C ARG A 70 -5.14 10.19 -1.77
N ILE A 71 -4.11 9.84 -2.52
CA ILE A 71 -2.97 10.74 -2.78
C ILE A 71 -3.45 11.98 -3.54
N LYS A 72 -4.26 11.81 -4.58
CA LYS A 72 -4.87 12.90 -5.32
C LYS A 72 -5.64 13.85 -4.40
N THR A 73 -6.47 13.31 -3.51
CA THR A 73 -7.24 14.08 -2.53
C THR A 73 -6.33 14.90 -1.60
N ILE A 74 -5.18 14.32 -1.19
CA ILE A 74 -4.21 15.02 -0.32
C ILE A 74 -3.50 16.16 -1.06
N ILE A 75 -3.06 15.90 -2.29
CA ILE A 75 -2.29 16.86 -3.09
C ILE A 75 -3.16 18.06 -3.54
N LEU A 76 -4.43 17.81 -3.84
CA LEU A 76 -5.37 18.85 -4.28
C LEU A 76 -5.84 19.81 -3.16
N LYS A 77 -5.46 19.57 -1.90
CA LYS A 77 -5.72 20.51 -0.81
C LYS A 77 -4.77 21.71 -0.90
N GLU A 78 -5.28 22.81 -1.44
CA GLU A 78 -4.49 24.01 -1.82
C GLU A 78 -3.71 24.68 -0.68
N ASN A 79 -4.11 24.49 0.57
CA ASN A 79 -3.55 25.20 1.74
C ASN A 79 -2.56 24.37 2.57
N LYS A 80 -1.97 23.27 2.02
CA LYS A 80 -1.03 22.44 2.76
C LYS A 80 0.42 22.70 2.38
N THR A 81 1.24 22.85 3.41
CA THR A 81 2.69 22.88 3.26
C THR A 81 3.23 21.52 2.81
N PRO A 82 4.43 21.45 2.19
CA PRO A 82 5.08 20.18 1.84
C PRO A 82 5.21 19.21 3.04
N THR A 83 5.55 19.73 4.21
CA THR A 83 5.61 18.94 5.47
C THR A 83 4.26 18.32 5.83
N GLU A 84 3.17 19.09 5.74
CA GLU A 84 1.83 18.58 6.04
C GLU A 84 1.36 17.53 5.03
N GLN A 85 1.68 17.73 3.74
CA GLN A 85 1.38 16.75 2.70
C GLN A 85 2.13 15.43 2.93
N LEU A 86 3.43 15.48 3.28
CA LEU A 86 4.20 14.27 3.63
C LEU A 86 3.62 13.56 4.86
N LYS A 87 3.28 14.29 5.92
CA LYS A 87 2.65 13.73 7.13
C LYS A 87 1.32 13.04 6.79
N GLU A 88 0.49 13.66 5.97
CA GLU A 88 -0.82 13.11 5.64
C GLU A 88 -0.72 11.87 4.74
N ILE A 89 0.16 11.89 3.72
CA ILE A 89 0.40 10.71 2.87
C ILE A 89 0.93 9.54 3.71
N PHE A 90 1.94 9.79 4.55
CA PHE A 90 2.54 8.76 5.39
C PHE A 90 1.53 8.16 6.35
N SER A 91 0.80 9.00 7.09
CA SER A 91 -0.23 8.54 8.04
C SER A 91 -1.39 7.82 7.35
N SER A 92 -1.83 8.33 6.19
CA SER A 92 -2.88 7.69 5.38
C SER A 92 -2.46 6.29 4.92
N GLN A 93 -1.20 6.10 4.53
CA GLN A 93 -0.69 4.80 4.11
C GLN A 93 -0.59 3.81 5.29
N LEU A 94 -0.10 4.24 6.45
CA LEU A 94 -0.08 3.41 7.67
C LEU A 94 -1.49 3.00 8.10
N ASN A 95 -2.45 3.93 8.07
CA ASN A 95 -3.85 3.64 8.39
C ASN A 95 -4.46 2.62 7.41
N THR A 96 -4.06 2.66 6.13
CA THR A 96 -4.50 1.65 5.16
C THR A 96 -3.93 0.28 5.47
N PHE A 97 -2.66 0.18 5.84
CA PHE A 97 -2.05 -1.08 6.25
C PHE A 97 -2.66 -1.64 7.53
N LEU A 98 -3.00 -0.77 8.48
CA LEU A 98 -3.69 -1.16 9.71
C LEU A 98 -5.09 -1.75 9.42
N LYS A 99 -5.82 -1.16 8.48
CA LYS A 99 -7.17 -1.62 8.09
C LYS A 99 -7.15 -2.85 7.17
N LYS A 100 -6.09 -3.01 6.38
CA LYS A 100 -5.94 -4.08 5.37
C LYS A 100 -4.58 -4.78 5.51
N PRO A 101 -4.30 -5.47 6.63
CA PRO A 101 -2.98 -6.04 6.93
C PRO A 101 -2.55 -7.11 5.90
N ALA A 102 -3.50 -7.79 5.27
CA ALA A 102 -3.20 -8.75 4.22
C ALA A 102 -2.51 -8.13 2.99
N ILE A 103 -2.76 -6.86 2.69
CA ILE A 103 -2.05 -6.14 1.61
C ILE A 103 -0.54 -6.10 1.90
N VAL A 104 -0.15 -5.93 3.17
CA VAL A 104 1.26 -5.99 3.60
C VAL A 104 1.86 -7.35 3.28
N SER A 105 1.09 -8.43 3.50
CA SER A 105 1.52 -9.79 3.19
C SER A 105 1.73 -10.03 1.70
N VAL A 106 0.94 -9.39 0.84
CA VAL A 106 1.11 -9.46 -0.62
C VAL A 106 2.28 -8.60 -1.08
N ILE A 107 2.30 -7.31 -0.70
CA ILE A 107 3.29 -6.34 -1.20
C ILE A 107 4.73 -6.66 -0.76
N PHE A 108 4.91 -7.27 0.41
CA PHE A 108 6.23 -7.57 0.98
C PHE A 108 6.63 -9.04 0.84
N SER A 109 5.92 -9.82 0.02
CA SER A 109 6.20 -11.23 -0.19
C SER A 109 7.20 -11.44 -1.33
N GLU A 110 8.48 -11.45 -1.02
CA GLU A 110 9.55 -11.70 -2.00
C GLU A 110 9.35 -13.01 -2.78
N GLY A 111 8.90 -14.07 -2.10
CA GLY A 111 8.63 -15.36 -2.74
C GLY A 111 7.53 -15.34 -3.80
N ILE A 112 6.59 -14.38 -3.75
CA ILE A 112 5.58 -14.22 -4.80
C ILE A 112 6.18 -13.57 -6.04
N PHE A 113 7.03 -12.57 -5.84
CA PHE A 113 7.61 -11.78 -6.93
C PHE A 113 8.60 -12.62 -7.76
N GLN A 114 9.32 -13.53 -7.13
CA GLN A 114 10.27 -14.40 -7.80
C GLN A 114 9.61 -15.30 -8.86
N PHE A 115 8.36 -15.72 -8.63
CA PHE A 115 7.66 -16.69 -9.48
C PHE A 115 6.46 -16.12 -10.24
N ASN A 116 6.17 -14.81 -10.09
CA ASN A 116 5.04 -14.17 -10.73
C ASN A 116 5.39 -12.78 -11.24
N LYS A 117 5.75 -12.71 -12.53
CA LYS A 117 6.17 -11.48 -13.19
C LYS A 117 5.10 -10.38 -13.15
N GLU A 118 3.83 -10.73 -13.41
CA GLU A 118 2.74 -9.75 -13.44
C GLU A 118 2.51 -9.08 -12.08
N LEU A 119 2.54 -9.87 -10.99
CA LEU A 119 2.43 -9.33 -9.63
C LEU A 119 3.65 -8.47 -9.28
N SER A 120 4.86 -8.88 -9.68
CA SER A 120 6.08 -8.10 -9.47
C SER A 120 6.01 -6.75 -10.19
N GLU A 121 5.60 -6.72 -11.45
CA GLU A 121 5.43 -5.49 -12.23
C GLU A 121 4.38 -4.57 -11.63
N MET A 122 3.28 -5.12 -11.13
CA MET A 122 2.23 -4.34 -10.49
C MET A 122 2.68 -3.72 -9.16
N VAL A 123 3.44 -4.45 -8.34
CA VAL A 123 4.02 -3.91 -7.10
C VAL A 123 5.08 -2.85 -7.42
N SER A 124 5.93 -3.06 -8.44
CA SER A 124 6.88 -2.04 -8.90
C SER A 124 6.15 -0.77 -9.30
N THR A 125 5.12 -0.88 -10.14
CA THR A 125 4.29 0.27 -10.57
C THR A 125 3.69 1.02 -9.38
N MET A 126 3.24 0.30 -8.36
CA MET A 126 2.71 0.90 -7.13
C MET A 126 3.79 1.67 -6.36
N MET A 127 4.99 1.10 -6.24
CA MET A 127 6.13 1.75 -5.58
C MET A 127 6.57 3.00 -6.32
N ASP A 128 6.68 2.92 -7.66
CA ASP A 128 7.06 4.04 -8.53
C ASP A 128 6.05 5.18 -8.45
N LEU A 129 4.77 4.86 -8.41
CA LEU A 129 3.70 5.85 -8.23
C LEU A 129 3.84 6.59 -6.90
N MET A 130 4.04 5.89 -5.81
CA MET A 130 4.22 6.49 -4.49
C MET A 130 5.50 7.35 -4.47
N GLN A 131 6.60 6.83 -5.01
CA GLN A 131 7.86 7.55 -5.08
C GLN A 131 7.74 8.84 -5.89
N THR A 132 7.09 8.81 -7.04
CA THR A 132 6.87 9.99 -7.88
C THR A 132 6.14 11.10 -7.12
N HIS A 133 5.11 10.77 -6.37
CA HIS A 133 4.38 11.76 -5.57
C HIS A 133 5.22 12.34 -4.43
N LEU A 134 5.98 11.49 -3.71
CA LEU A 134 6.87 11.96 -2.65
C LEU A 134 7.98 12.86 -3.21
N VAL A 135 8.60 12.47 -4.32
CA VAL A 135 9.62 13.28 -5.02
C VAL A 135 9.07 14.66 -5.36
N SER A 136 7.85 14.74 -5.92
CA SER A 136 7.22 16.01 -6.28
C SER A 136 7.01 16.92 -5.06
N ILE A 137 6.52 16.38 -3.94
CA ILE A 137 6.28 17.13 -2.70
C ILE A 137 7.61 17.58 -2.09
N ILE A 138 8.60 16.70 -2.03
CA ILE A 138 9.92 17.02 -1.47
C ILE A 138 10.61 18.10 -2.31
N LYS A 139 10.57 17.96 -3.66
CA LYS A 139 11.12 18.94 -4.57
C LYS A 139 10.49 20.31 -4.39
N LYS A 140 9.16 20.37 -4.26
CA LYS A 140 8.44 21.63 -3.95
C LYS A 140 8.94 22.23 -2.64
N GLY A 141 9.13 21.42 -1.58
CA GLY A 141 9.64 21.90 -0.30
C GLY A 141 11.10 22.34 -0.35
N GLN A 142 11.92 21.77 -1.24
CA GLN A 142 13.28 22.25 -1.50
C GLN A 142 13.27 23.60 -2.23
N ASP A 143 12.41 23.75 -3.22
CA ASP A 143 12.29 24.96 -4.04
C ASP A 143 11.74 26.15 -3.25
N ASP A 144 10.81 25.92 -2.31
CA ASP A 144 10.24 26.97 -1.44
C ASP A 144 11.05 27.19 -0.14
N GLY A 145 12.12 26.43 0.08
CA GLY A 145 13.01 26.55 1.22
C GLY A 145 12.52 25.89 2.51
N THR A 146 11.42 25.15 2.50
CA THR A 146 10.93 24.36 3.65
C THR A 146 11.90 23.21 3.97
N PHE A 147 12.46 22.57 2.94
CA PHE A 147 13.41 21.46 3.08
C PHE A 147 14.81 21.86 2.60
N GLN A 148 15.81 21.19 3.18
CA GLN A 148 17.20 21.29 2.73
C GLN A 148 17.36 20.63 1.35
N ASP A 149 18.27 21.16 0.53
CA ASP A 149 18.57 20.69 -0.83
C ASP A 149 19.91 19.92 -0.93
N LEU A 150 20.53 19.61 0.21
CA LEU A 150 21.79 18.86 0.30
C LEU A 150 21.66 17.43 -0.22
N ILE A 151 20.46 16.85 -0.13
CA ILE A 151 20.14 15.49 -0.57
C ILE A 151 19.04 15.56 -1.62
N SER A 152 19.19 14.80 -2.72
CA SER A 152 18.18 14.81 -3.78
C SER A 152 16.80 14.37 -3.28
N SER A 153 15.73 14.95 -3.83
CA SER A 153 14.36 14.57 -3.51
C SER A 153 14.08 13.08 -3.75
N ALA A 154 14.73 12.48 -4.74
CA ALA A 154 14.63 11.03 -5.02
C ALA A 154 15.25 10.21 -3.88
N THR A 155 16.42 10.59 -3.37
CA THR A 155 17.08 9.91 -2.25
C THR A 155 16.25 10.04 -0.97
N ILE A 156 15.76 11.24 -0.65
CA ILE A 156 14.90 11.47 0.52
C ILE A 156 13.62 10.62 0.42
N SER A 157 13.00 10.57 -0.76
CA SER A 157 11.82 9.74 -1.02
C SER A 157 12.10 8.25 -0.74
N THR A 158 13.24 7.74 -1.21
CA THR A 158 13.65 6.36 -0.95
C THR A 158 13.86 6.07 0.53
N ILE A 159 14.46 7.01 1.28
CA ILE A 159 14.65 6.88 2.73
C ILE A 159 13.29 6.86 3.45
N ILE A 160 12.35 7.73 3.09
CA ILE A 160 11.01 7.75 3.66
C ILE A 160 10.27 6.43 3.41
N LEU A 161 10.28 5.92 2.17
CA LEU A 161 9.62 4.65 1.81
C LEU A 161 10.28 3.46 2.49
N GLY A 162 11.62 3.42 2.54
CA GLY A 162 12.39 2.38 3.24
C GLY A 162 12.08 2.34 4.73
N SER A 163 12.00 3.51 5.37
CA SER A 163 11.66 3.64 6.78
C SER A 163 10.23 3.20 7.07
N MET A 164 9.28 3.57 6.21
CA MET A 164 7.89 3.07 6.28
C MET A 164 7.86 1.54 6.17
N ARG A 165 8.54 0.98 5.15
CA ARG A 165 8.61 -0.48 4.95
C ARG A 165 9.15 -1.19 6.18
N MET A 166 10.24 -0.71 6.77
CA MET A 166 10.82 -1.29 7.99
C MET A 166 9.84 -1.24 9.16
N THR A 167 9.18 -0.11 9.38
CA THR A 167 8.17 0.06 10.44
C THR A 167 7.02 -0.92 10.29
N VAL A 168 6.48 -1.03 9.08
CA VAL A 168 5.37 -1.96 8.76
C VAL A 168 5.81 -3.41 8.89
N LEU A 169 7.03 -3.77 8.46
CA LEU A 169 7.57 -5.11 8.61
C LEU A 169 7.73 -5.50 10.09
N LYS A 170 8.27 -4.61 10.92
CA LYS A 170 8.37 -4.83 12.38
C LYS A 170 7.00 -5.04 13.02
N TRP A 171 6.02 -4.22 12.66
CA TRP A 171 4.63 -4.39 13.10
C TRP A 171 4.07 -5.76 12.72
N LYS A 172 4.25 -6.20 11.46
CA LYS A 172 3.83 -7.53 11.00
C LYS A 172 4.53 -8.65 11.78
N LEU A 173 5.86 -8.56 11.97
CA LEU A 173 6.64 -9.55 12.71
C LEU A 173 6.27 -9.63 14.20
N SER A 174 5.75 -8.55 14.78
CA SER A 174 5.20 -8.55 16.15
C SER A 174 3.84 -9.27 16.27
N GLY A 175 3.30 -9.80 15.18
CA GLY A 175 1.94 -10.31 15.12
C GLY A 175 0.90 -9.20 15.27
N HIS A 176 1.18 -8.03 14.70
CA HIS A 176 0.34 -6.81 14.74
C HIS A 176 0.13 -6.23 16.16
N LYS A 177 1.03 -6.54 17.11
CA LYS A 177 0.89 -6.12 18.52
C LYS A 177 1.49 -4.76 18.82
N SER A 178 2.47 -4.28 18.03
CA SER A 178 3.02 -2.93 18.20
C SER A 178 2.05 -1.87 17.66
N ASP A 179 2.21 -0.63 18.14
CA ASP A 179 1.40 0.50 17.66
C ASP A 179 2.00 1.07 16.37
N LEU A 180 1.51 0.58 15.23
CA LEU A 180 1.98 0.98 13.90
C LEU A 180 1.93 2.49 13.68
N ILE A 181 0.87 3.16 14.15
CA ILE A 181 0.67 4.60 13.94
C ILE A 181 1.66 5.40 14.78
N LYS A 182 1.80 5.05 16.04
CA LYS A 182 2.75 5.71 16.96
C LYS A 182 4.20 5.53 16.47
N ASP A 183 4.58 4.31 16.15
CA ASP A 183 5.93 3.97 15.70
C ASP A 183 6.25 4.69 14.38
N GLY A 184 5.33 4.65 13.42
CA GLY A 184 5.49 5.31 12.14
C GLY A 184 5.57 6.84 12.26
N ASN A 185 4.71 7.46 13.08
CA ASN A 185 4.76 8.91 13.31
C ASN A 185 6.07 9.34 14.00
N THR A 186 6.61 8.51 14.89
CA THR A 186 7.91 8.75 15.53
C THR A 186 9.03 8.74 14.50
N VAL A 187 9.04 7.75 13.60
CA VAL A 187 10.02 7.65 12.51
C VAL A 187 9.91 8.85 11.57
N LEU A 188 8.71 9.17 11.11
CA LEU A 188 8.50 10.31 10.21
C LEU A 188 8.93 11.63 10.85
N LYS A 189 8.60 11.85 12.13
CA LYS A 189 9.04 13.05 12.86
C LYS A 189 10.57 13.18 12.92
N GLY A 190 11.27 12.05 13.09
CA GLY A 190 12.74 12.02 13.04
C GLY A 190 13.27 12.38 11.66
N LEU A 191 12.71 11.81 10.59
CA LEU A 191 13.09 12.10 9.22
C LEU A 191 12.85 13.57 8.84
N LEU A 192 11.69 14.12 9.22
CA LEU A 192 11.38 15.54 8.96
C LEU A 192 12.40 16.48 9.63
N LYS A 193 12.79 16.21 10.88
CA LYS A 193 13.86 16.97 11.55
C LYS A 193 15.22 16.93 10.85
N MET A 194 15.47 15.91 10.02
CA MET A 194 16.73 15.79 9.27
C MET A 194 16.68 16.56 7.95
N ILE A 195 15.50 16.85 7.40
CA ILE A 195 15.33 17.47 6.08
C ILE A 195 14.73 18.88 6.16
N GLU A 196 14.05 19.26 7.23
CA GLU A 196 13.56 20.63 7.44
C GLU A 196 14.73 21.60 7.72
N LYS A 197 14.58 22.86 7.27
CA LYS A 197 15.53 23.96 7.58
C LYS A 197 15.28 24.54 8.95
#